data_d58f5020ec48e2437e6c28586c07a6bd
#
_entry.id   d58f5020ec48e2437e6c28586c07a6bd
#
_cell.length_a   1.000
_cell.length_b   1.000
_cell.length_c   1.000
_cell.angle_alpha   90.00
_cell.angle_beta   90.00
_cell.angle_gamma   90.00
#
_symmetry.space_group_name_H-M   'P 1'
#
loop_
_entity.id
_entity.type
_entity.pdbx_description
1 polymer ?
#
loop_
_entity_poly.entity_id
_entity_poly.type
_entity_poly.pdbx_seq_one_letter_code
_entity_poly.pdbx_strand_id
1 'polypeptide(L)'
;MEPIILIPGLLCTETLFAPQIAALADHPVMIANHRDHDSIAAIASSILAAAPERFALAGLSMGGYVAMEILRQAPQRVSRLALLDTSPKPDAPEQGERRRVLISLAESGKFSKVPHLLYPGLVDASRLDDEGLKSVVIEMAIETGAEAFVRQQTAIMGRADSRPFLAAISVPTLILVG
;
A
#
# COMPACT_ATOMS: atom_id res chain seq x y z
N MET A 1 10.46 18.52 13.95
CA MET A 1 9.47 17.43 14.06
C MET A 1 9.95 16.26 13.24
N GLU A 2 9.63 15.03 13.65
CA GLU A 2 10.05 13.83 12.95
C GLU A 2 9.26 13.67 11.64
N PRO A 3 9.93 13.38 10.51
CA PRO A 3 9.26 13.12 9.25
C PRO A 3 8.40 11.84 9.31
N ILE A 4 7.28 11.86 8.60
CA ILE A 4 6.35 10.71 8.50
C ILE A 4 6.27 10.28 7.03
N ILE A 5 6.47 9.00 6.77
CA ILE A 5 6.27 8.40 5.46
C ILE A 5 4.95 7.62 5.46
N LEU A 6 4.06 7.96 4.54
CA LEU A 6 2.80 7.26 4.32
C LEU A 6 2.88 6.48 3.02
N ILE A 7 2.65 5.17 3.08
CA ILE A 7 2.67 4.27 1.92
C ILE A 7 1.24 3.84 1.60
N PRO A 8 0.67 4.28 0.46
CA PRO A 8 -0.69 3.93 0.07
C PRO A 8 -0.86 2.44 -0.28
N GLY A 9 -2.12 2.03 -0.36
CA GLY A 9 -2.49 0.69 -0.83
C GLY A 9 -2.46 0.55 -2.35
N LEU A 10 -2.80 -0.65 -2.82
CA LEU A 10 -2.98 -0.95 -4.24
C LEU A 10 -3.96 0.05 -4.88
N LEU A 11 -3.59 0.63 -6.02
CA LEU A 11 -4.41 1.61 -6.76
C LEU A 11 -4.75 2.89 -5.97
N CYS A 12 -4.05 3.15 -4.88
CA CYS A 12 -4.27 4.35 -4.08
C CYS A 12 -3.22 5.42 -4.36
N THR A 13 -3.63 6.68 -4.14
CA THR A 13 -2.78 7.86 -4.25
C THR A 13 -2.70 8.58 -2.91
N GLU A 14 -2.15 9.79 -2.88
CA GLU A 14 -2.13 10.63 -1.67
C GLU A 14 -3.54 10.95 -1.15
N THR A 15 -4.53 10.95 -2.04
CA THR A 15 -5.94 11.20 -1.70
C THR A 15 -6.46 10.24 -0.62
N LEU A 16 -5.93 9.00 -0.57
CA LEU A 16 -6.24 8.04 0.50
C LEU A 16 -5.97 8.62 1.88
N PHE A 17 -4.89 9.37 2.03
CA PHE A 17 -4.42 9.90 3.30
C PHE A 17 -4.76 11.39 3.51
N ALA A 18 -5.61 11.98 2.66
CA ALA A 18 -5.92 13.42 2.75
C ALA A 18 -6.37 13.87 4.16
N PRO A 19 -7.26 13.13 4.88
CA PRO A 19 -7.63 13.50 6.25
C PRO A 19 -6.46 13.41 7.24
N GLN A 20 -5.59 12.39 7.09
CA GLN A 20 -4.42 12.19 7.95
C GLN A 20 -3.35 13.26 7.68
N ILE A 21 -3.12 13.61 6.40
CA ILE A 21 -2.21 14.69 6.02
C ILE A 21 -2.66 16.01 6.66
N ALA A 22 -3.96 16.31 6.58
CA ALA A 22 -4.51 17.51 7.21
C ALA A 22 -4.34 17.52 8.74
N ALA A 23 -4.54 16.37 9.39
CA ALA A 23 -4.36 16.22 10.84
C ALA A 23 -2.89 16.25 11.28
N LEU A 24 -1.96 15.96 10.37
CA LEU A 24 -0.52 15.92 10.61
C LEU A 24 0.19 17.17 10.06
N ALA A 25 -0.53 18.28 9.87
CA ALA A 25 -0.02 19.48 9.22
C ALA A 25 1.26 20.08 9.87
N ASP A 26 1.48 19.79 11.15
CA ASP A 26 2.68 20.19 11.87
C ASP A 26 3.91 19.30 11.62
N HIS A 27 3.74 18.17 10.90
CA HIS A 27 4.81 17.23 10.60
C HIS A 27 5.20 17.27 9.11
N PRO A 28 6.48 17.11 8.76
CA PRO A 28 6.86 16.82 7.38
C PRO A 28 6.29 15.45 6.96
N VAL A 29 5.33 15.45 6.04
CA VAL A 29 4.73 14.22 5.50
C VAL A 29 5.25 13.96 4.10
N MET A 30 5.70 12.73 3.84
CA MET A 30 6.09 12.23 2.53
C MET A 30 5.15 11.09 2.12
N ILE A 31 4.52 11.22 0.97
CA ILE A 31 3.76 10.11 0.35
C ILE A 31 4.72 9.30 -0.50
N ALA A 32 4.84 8.03 -0.20
CA ALA A 32 5.77 7.14 -0.89
C ALA A 32 5.28 6.79 -2.31
N ASN A 33 6.18 6.89 -3.29
CA ASN A 33 5.92 6.35 -4.61
C ASN A 33 6.10 4.82 -4.60
N HIS A 34 5.05 4.10 -4.94
CA HIS A 34 4.99 2.63 -4.97
C HIS A 34 4.51 2.09 -6.33
N ARG A 35 4.64 2.92 -7.40
CA ARG A 35 4.09 2.64 -8.72
C ARG A 35 5.14 2.17 -9.75
N ASP A 36 6.45 2.37 -9.49
CA ASP A 36 7.49 2.26 -10.51
C ASP A 36 8.15 0.88 -10.60
N HIS A 37 7.98 0.04 -9.58
CA HIS A 37 8.63 -1.27 -9.49
C HIS A 37 7.61 -2.40 -9.32
N ASP A 38 8.01 -3.60 -9.73
CA ASP A 38 7.22 -4.83 -9.73
C ASP A 38 7.60 -5.83 -8.62
N SER A 39 8.38 -5.37 -7.64
CA SER A 39 8.68 -6.15 -6.44
C SER A 39 8.64 -5.29 -5.18
N ILE A 40 8.15 -5.86 -4.08
CA ILE A 40 8.08 -5.17 -2.77
C ILE A 40 9.47 -4.72 -2.32
N ALA A 41 10.50 -5.54 -2.56
CA ALA A 41 11.87 -5.20 -2.19
C ALA A 41 12.42 -3.99 -2.96
N ALA A 42 12.16 -3.89 -4.27
CA ALA A 42 12.59 -2.75 -5.08
C ALA A 42 11.82 -1.47 -4.72
N ILE A 43 10.51 -1.58 -4.45
CA ILE A 43 9.70 -0.45 -3.96
C ILE A 43 10.28 0.07 -2.64
N ALA A 44 10.55 -0.83 -1.69
CA ALA A 44 11.13 -0.47 -0.39
C ALA A 44 12.49 0.22 -0.54
N SER A 45 13.37 -0.31 -1.39
CA SER A 45 14.70 0.27 -1.65
C SER A 45 14.60 1.66 -2.29
N SER A 46 13.68 1.85 -3.24
CA SER A 46 13.45 3.15 -3.89
C SER A 46 12.93 4.20 -2.89
N ILE A 47 12.01 3.81 -2.01
CA ILE A 47 11.52 4.69 -0.94
C ILE A 47 12.65 5.05 0.02
N LEU A 48 13.45 4.07 0.45
CA LEU A 48 14.60 4.30 1.33
C LEU A 48 15.65 5.25 0.72
N ALA A 49 15.84 5.21 -0.59
CA ALA A 49 16.77 6.11 -1.28
C ALA A 49 16.32 7.58 -1.23
N ALA A 50 15.01 7.85 -1.22
CA ALA A 50 14.43 9.19 -1.15
C ALA A 50 14.08 9.64 0.29
N ALA A 51 14.03 8.70 1.23
CA ALA A 51 13.59 8.96 2.59
C ALA A 51 14.63 9.73 3.42
N PRO A 52 14.19 10.53 4.43
CA PRO A 52 15.06 11.09 5.45
C PRO A 52 15.84 9.98 6.19
N GLU A 53 16.92 10.36 6.88
CA GLU A 53 17.75 9.41 7.64
C GLU A 53 16.94 8.62 8.68
N ARG A 54 15.98 9.27 9.36
CA ARG A 54 15.08 8.65 10.33
C ARG A 54 13.67 9.19 10.20
N PHE A 55 12.66 8.31 10.30
CA PHE A 55 11.26 8.65 10.07
C PHE A 55 10.30 7.71 10.80
N ALA A 56 9.08 8.19 11.02
CA ALA A 56 7.92 7.35 11.34
C ALA A 56 7.31 6.80 10.05
N LEU A 57 6.79 5.59 10.06
CA LEU A 57 6.34 4.88 8.88
C LEU A 57 4.91 4.36 9.05
N ALA A 58 4.03 4.63 8.10
CA ALA A 58 2.71 4.04 8.05
C ALA A 58 2.44 3.43 6.68
N GLY A 59 1.86 2.23 6.65
CA GLY A 59 1.50 1.55 5.40
C GLY A 59 0.13 0.91 5.46
N LEU A 60 -0.71 1.20 4.44
CA LEU A 60 -2.04 0.62 4.31
C LEU A 60 -2.02 -0.52 3.29
N SER A 61 -2.57 -1.70 3.65
CA SER A 61 -2.72 -2.85 2.77
C SER A 61 -1.38 -3.23 2.09
N MET A 62 -1.24 -3.05 0.76
CA MET A 62 0.03 -3.20 0.04
C MET A 62 1.14 -2.34 0.65
N GLY A 63 0.82 -1.11 1.06
CA GLY A 63 1.78 -0.23 1.74
C GLY A 63 2.33 -0.83 3.02
N GLY A 64 1.56 -1.67 3.72
CA GLY A 64 2.02 -2.43 4.88
C GLY A 64 3.04 -3.52 4.52
N TYR A 65 2.91 -4.17 3.35
CA TYR A 65 3.93 -5.11 2.87
C TYR A 65 5.27 -4.40 2.63
N VAL A 66 5.19 -3.21 2.00
CA VAL A 66 6.37 -2.37 1.76
C VAL A 66 6.96 -1.87 3.08
N ALA A 67 6.13 -1.46 4.05
CA ALA A 67 6.60 -1.00 5.35
C ALA A 67 7.35 -2.10 6.13
N MET A 68 6.85 -3.34 6.11
CA MET A 68 7.55 -4.49 6.71
C MET A 68 8.89 -4.75 6.00
N GLU A 69 8.95 -4.61 4.69
CA GLU A 69 10.18 -4.78 3.92
C GLU A 69 11.19 -3.64 4.18
N ILE A 70 10.74 -2.39 4.34
CA ILE A 70 11.59 -1.26 4.75
C ILE A 70 12.23 -1.54 6.11
N LEU A 71 11.44 -2.05 7.08
CA LEU A 71 11.98 -2.45 8.38
C LEU A 71 13.00 -3.57 8.27
N ARG A 72 12.82 -4.53 7.35
CA ARG A 72 13.77 -5.60 7.12
C ARG A 72 15.09 -5.09 6.51
N GLN A 73 15.02 -4.11 5.60
CA GLN A 73 16.19 -3.55 4.93
C GLN A 73 16.96 -2.54 5.79
N ALA A 74 16.24 -1.72 6.57
CA ALA A 74 16.81 -0.60 7.30
C ALA A 74 16.08 -0.34 8.65
N PRO A 75 16.09 -1.30 9.59
CA PRO A 75 15.32 -1.20 10.83
C PRO A 75 15.71 0.02 11.67
N GLN A 76 16.97 0.45 11.62
CA GLN A 76 17.49 1.59 12.37
C GLN A 76 16.93 2.95 11.90
N ARG A 77 16.37 3.01 10.69
CA ARG A 77 15.81 4.25 10.12
C ARG A 77 14.36 4.49 10.54
N VAL A 78 13.65 3.45 10.96
CA VAL A 78 12.24 3.55 11.37
C VAL A 78 12.17 3.75 12.87
N SER A 79 11.52 4.84 13.28
CA SER A 79 11.33 5.18 14.70
C SER A 79 10.03 4.66 15.29
N ARG A 80 8.96 4.61 14.45
CA ARG A 80 7.61 4.16 14.79
C ARG A 80 6.97 3.55 13.56
N LEU A 81 6.06 2.61 13.77
CA LEU A 81 5.37 1.89 12.71
C LEU A 81 3.86 1.96 12.88
N ALA A 82 3.12 2.13 11.79
CA ALA A 82 1.69 1.88 11.74
C ALA A 82 1.37 0.92 10.58
N LEU A 83 0.73 -0.19 10.89
CA LEU A 83 0.26 -1.20 9.94
C LEU A 83 -1.27 -1.14 9.89
N LEU A 84 -1.81 -0.75 8.75
CA LEU A 84 -3.22 -0.46 8.56
C LEU A 84 -3.80 -1.47 7.55
N ASP A 85 -4.81 -2.23 7.95
CA ASP A 85 -5.49 -3.23 7.09
C ASP A 85 -4.54 -4.06 6.23
N THR A 86 -3.52 -4.64 6.84
CA THR A 86 -2.47 -5.38 6.13
C THR A 86 -2.23 -6.77 6.71
N SER A 87 -1.45 -7.59 6.03
CA SER A 87 -1.14 -8.96 6.45
C SER A 87 0.34 -9.27 6.26
N PRO A 88 0.98 -9.97 7.20
CA PRO A 88 2.35 -10.43 7.02
C PRO A 88 2.44 -11.70 6.15
N LYS A 89 1.32 -12.31 5.76
CA LYS A 89 1.27 -13.56 5.00
C LYS A 89 1.46 -13.32 3.50
N PRO A 90 2.09 -14.24 2.76
CA PRO A 90 1.99 -14.27 1.30
C PRO A 90 0.55 -14.57 0.86
N ASP A 91 0.26 -14.38 -0.43
CA ASP A 91 -1.03 -14.78 -1.00
C ASP A 91 -1.22 -16.30 -0.92
N ALA A 92 -2.45 -16.72 -0.65
CA ALA A 92 -2.89 -18.09 -0.95
C ALA A 92 -2.98 -18.30 -2.48
N PRO A 93 -2.87 -19.54 -2.98
CA PRO A 93 -2.94 -19.82 -4.42
C PRO A 93 -4.14 -19.17 -5.13
N GLU A 94 -5.32 -19.22 -4.51
CA GLU A 94 -6.56 -18.67 -5.06
C GLU A 94 -6.53 -17.13 -5.16
N GLN A 95 -5.82 -16.46 -4.25
CA GLN A 95 -5.61 -15.02 -4.31
C GLN A 95 -4.70 -14.67 -5.49
N GLY A 96 -3.63 -15.44 -5.70
CA GLY A 96 -2.73 -15.30 -6.84
C GLY A 96 -3.47 -15.47 -8.17
N GLU A 97 -4.36 -16.46 -8.30
CA GLU A 97 -5.17 -16.65 -9.50
C GLU A 97 -6.10 -15.45 -9.77
N ARG A 98 -6.77 -14.94 -8.74
CA ARG A 98 -7.61 -13.73 -8.89
C ARG A 98 -6.80 -12.54 -9.37
N ARG A 99 -5.57 -12.35 -8.87
CA ARG A 99 -4.69 -11.26 -9.33
C ARG A 99 -4.30 -11.42 -10.79
N ARG A 100 -3.96 -12.63 -11.25
CA ARG A 100 -3.64 -12.89 -12.67
C ARG A 100 -4.80 -12.55 -13.59
N VAL A 101 -6.04 -12.88 -13.20
CA VAL A 101 -7.25 -12.51 -13.95
C VAL A 101 -7.37 -10.99 -14.07
N LEU A 102 -7.15 -10.25 -12.99
CA LEU A 102 -7.23 -8.79 -13.01
C LEU A 102 -6.10 -8.15 -13.82
N ILE A 103 -4.88 -8.72 -13.77
CA ILE A 103 -3.75 -8.32 -14.63
C ILE A 103 -4.13 -8.50 -16.10
N SER A 104 -4.59 -9.68 -16.50
CA SER A 104 -5.03 -9.96 -17.87
C SER A 104 -6.14 -9.00 -18.33
N LEU A 105 -7.04 -8.66 -17.45
CA LEU A 105 -8.10 -7.68 -17.76
C LEU A 105 -7.50 -6.30 -18.04
N ALA A 106 -6.53 -5.86 -17.23
CA ALA A 106 -5.85 -4.58 -17.42
C ALA A 106 -5.04 -4.57 -18.73
N GLU A 107 -4.26 -5.61 -18.99
CA GLU A 107 -3.44 -5.76 -20.21
C GLU A 107 -4.27 -5.85 -21.49
N SER A 108 -5.50 -6.37 -21.43
CA SER A 108 -6.44 -6.41 -22.55
C SER A 108 -7.13 -5.08 -22.85
N GLY A 109 -6.69 -3.97 -22.24
CA GLY A 109 -7.27 -2.64 -22.44
C GLY A 109 -8.60 -2.41 -21.67
N LYS A 110 -8.93 -3.30 -20.74
CA LYS A 110 -10.19 -3.23 -19.96
C LYS A 110 -9.94 -2.77 -18.51
N PHE A 111 -8.85 -2.06 -18.26
CA PHE A 111 -8.47 -1.58 -16.93
C PHE A 111 -9.57 -0.77 -16.24
N SER A 112 -10.36 0.00 -17.00
CA SER A 112 -11.47 0.78 -16.45
C SER A 112 -12.50 -0.05 -15.66
N LYS A 113 -12.57 -1.37 -15.91
CA LYS A 113 -13.44 -2.29 -15.14
C LYS A 113 -12.85 -2.72 -13.81
N VAL A 114 -11.51 -2.67 -13.67
CA VAL A 114 -10.79 -3.20 -12.50
C VAL A 114 -11.20 -2.51 -11.21
N PRO A 115 -11.22 -1.17 -11.09
CA PRO A 115 -11.62 -0.51 -9.85
C PRO A 115 -13.04 -0.89 -9.40
N HIS A 116 -13.97 -0.99 -10.35
CA HIS A 116 -15.36 -1.38 -10.06
C HIS A 116 -15.47 -2.82 -9.52
N LEU A 117 -14.64 -3.74 -10.03
CA LEU A 117 -14.60 -5.13 -9.56
C LEU A 117 -13.97 -5.24 -8.17
N LEU A 118 -13.03 -4.36 -7.85
CA LEU A 118 -12.35 -4.36 -6.57
C LEU A 118 -13.13 -3.64 -5.46
N TYR A 119 -13.90 -2.61 -5.79
CA TYR A 119 -14.57 -1.72 -4.85
C TYR A 119 -15.36 -2.45 -3.76
N PRO A 120 -16.17 -3.49 -4.05
CA PRO A 120 -16.94 -4.19 -3.01
C PRO A 120 -16.09 -4.91 -1.95
N GLY A 121 -14.82 -5.18 -2.26
CA GLY A 121 -13.87 -5.78 -1.30
C GLY A 121 -12.99 -4.76 -0.57
N LEU A 122 -13.17 -3.46 -0.84
CA LEU A 122 -12.35 -2.39 -0.27
C LEU A 122 -13.10 -1.56 0.78
N VAL A 123 -14.41 -1.71 0.87
CA VAL A 123 -15.26 -0.91 1.77
C VAL A 123 -16.20 -1.81 2.56
N ASP A 124 -16.66 -1.32 3.69
CA ASP A 124 -17.71 -1.99 4.47
C ASP A 124 -19.01 -2.10 3.66
N ALA A 125 -19.78 -3.16 3.90
CA ALA A 125 -21.03 -3.42 3.19
C ALA A 125 -22.04 -2.26 3.29
N SER A 126 -22.04 -1.51 4.38
CA SER A 126 -22.90 -0.33 4.57
C SER A 126 -22.49 0.86 3.71
N ARG A 127 -21.31 0.83 3.07
CA ARG A 127 -20.77 1.90 2.22
C ARG A 127 -20.76 1.56 0.73
N LEU A 128 -21.32 0.42 0.32
CA LEU A 128 -21.35 -0.02 -1.08
C LEU A 128 -22.07 0.98 -2.01
N ASP A 129 -23.11 1.63 -1.49
CA ASP A 129 -23.92 2.62 -2.23
C ASP A 129 -23.45 4.06 -2.02
N ASP A 130 -22.31 4.27 -1.37
CA ASP A 130 -21.70 5.59 -1.22
C ASP A 130 -20.98 6.00 -2.51
N GLU A 131 -21.71 6.68 -3.40
CA GLU A 131 -21.18 7.11 -4.70
C GLU A 131 -20.03 8.13 -4.55
N GLY A 132 -20.00 8.93 -3.48
CA GLY A 132 -18.90 9.85 -3.21
C GLY A 132 -17.60 9.08 -2.90
N LEU A 133 -17.65 8.11 -2.00
CA LEU A 133 -16.51 7.25 -1.67
C LEU A 133 -16.06 6.44 -2.89
N LYS A 134 -17.02 5.89 -3.63
CA LYS A 134 -16.74 5.10 -4.84
C LYS A 134 -16.05 5.94 -5.92
N SER A 135 -16.47 7.18 -6.13
CA SER A 135 -15.81 8.10 -7.06
C SER A 135 -14.34 8.31 -6.69
N VAL A 136 -14.07 8.60 -5.42
CA VAL A 136 -12.70 8.79 -4.92
C VAL A 136 -11.82 7.55 -5.17
N VAL A 137 -12.34 6.35 -4.88
CA VAL A 137 -11.59 5.09 -5.10
C VAL A 137 -11.31 4.87 -6.59
N ILE A 138 -12.28 5.13 -7.46
CA ILE A 138 -12.12 4.98 -8.91
C ILE A 138 -11.14 6.01 -9.46
N GLU A 139 -11.22 7.26 -9.02
CA GLU A 139 -10.32 8.34 -9.45
C GLU A 139 -8.86 8.05 -9.09
N MET A 140 -8.58 7.59 -7.85
CA MET A 140 -7.26 7.15 -7.45
C MET A 140 -6.73 6.02 -8.34
N ALA A 141 -7.60 5.07 -8.70
CA ALA A 141 -7.21 3.96 -9.56
C ALA A 141 -6.91 4.41 -11.00
N ILE A 142 -7.70 5.33 -11.55
CA ILE A 142 -7.46 5.92 -12.88
C ILE A 142 -6.14 6.70 -12.89
N GLU A 143 -5.88 7.50 -11.85
CA GLU A 143 -4.62 8.23 -11.70
C GLU A 143 -3.42 7.29 -11.60
N THR A 144 -3.56 6.17 -10.90
CA THR A 144 -2.49 5.16 -10.79
C THR A 144 -2.19 4.51 -12.15
N GLY A 145 -3.24 4.18 -12.90
CA GLY A 145 -3.14 3.66 -14.27
C GLY A 145 -2.85 2.16 -14.36
N ALA A 146 -3.09 1.61 -15.56
CA ALA A 146 -3.02 0.17 -15.82
C ALA A 146 -1.61 -0.41 -15.63
N GLU A 147 -0.60 0.27 -16.13
CA GLU A 147 0.79 -0.23 -16.06
C GLU A 147 1.29 -0.31 -14.61
N ALA A 148 1.03 0.73 -13.80
CA ALA A 148 1.39 0.71 -12.38
C ALA A 148 0.59 -0.36 -11.64
N PHE A 149 -0.68 -0.56 -11.95
CA PHE A 149 -1.50 -1.64 -11.40
C PHE A 149 -0.88 -3.02 -11.66
N VAL A 150 -0.44 -3.29 -12.89
CA VAL A 150 0.21 -4.58 -13.24
C VAL A 150 1.48 -4.77 -12.42
N ARG A 151 2.33 -3.74 -12.31
CA ARG A 151 3.54 -3.80 -11.47
C ARG A 151 3.21 -4.04 -10.00
N GLN A 152 2.23 -3.31 -9.44
CA GLN A 152 1.78 -3.48 -8.07
C GLN A 152 1.25 -4.89 -7.78
N GLN A 153 0.42 -5.44 -8.67
CA GLN A 153 -0.10 -6.81 -8.53
C GLN A 153 1.04 -7.84 -8.58
N THR A 154 1.99 -7.66 -9.49
CA THR A 154 3.18 -8.51 -9.60
C THR A 154 4.01 -8.45 -8.31
N ALA A 155 4.25 -7.26 -7.79
CA ALA A 155 4.94 -7.05 -6.51
C ALA A 155 4.24 -7.77 -5.35
N ILE A 156 2.91 -7.67 -5.27
CA ILE A 156 2.11 -8.32 -4.22
C ILE A 156 2.23 -9.84 -4.31
N MET A 157 2.11 -10.42 -5.51
CA MET A 157 2.21 -11.87 -5.71
C MET A 157 3.61 -12.42 -5.34
N GLY A 158 4.64 -11.64 -5.58
CA GLY A 158 6.04 -12.01 -5.28
C GLY A 158 6.49 -11.69 -3.87
N ARG A 159 5.62 -11.16 -2.99
CA ARG A 159 6.03 -10.75 -1.64
C ARG A 159 6.46 -11.92 -0.77
N ALA A 160 7.48 -11.68 0.04
CA ALA A 160 7.95 -12.64 1.02
C ALA A 160 6.94 -12.81 2.18
N ASP A 161 7.03 -13.95 2.86
CA ASP A 161 6.38 -14.16 4.15
C ASP A 161 7.09 -13.35 5.22
N SER A 162 6.42 -12.34 5.77
CA SER A 162 7.00 -11.48 6.80
C SER A 162 6.79 -12.01 8.23
N ARG A 163 6.04 -13.08 8.44
CA ARG A 163 5.78 -13.65 9.79
C ARG A 163 7.05 -14.00 10.56
N PRO A 164 8.07 -14.62 9.95
CA PRO A 164 9.32 -14.91 10.68
C PRO A 164 10.06 -13.66 11.18
N PHE A 165 9.81 -12.51 10.53
CA PHE A 165 10.46 -11.24 10.86
C PHE A 165 9.70 -10.45 11.95
N LEU A 166 8.41 -10.72 12.21
CA LEU A 166 7.59 -9.90 13.11
C LEU A 166 8.17 -9.76 14.52
N ALA A 167 8.77 -10.83 15.04
CA ALA A 167 9.37 -10.81 16.38
C ALA A 167 10.61 -9.87 16.49
N ALA A 168 11.21 -9.49 15.38
CA ALA A 168 12.34 -8.56 15.33
C ALA A 168 11.92 -7.08 15.35
N ILE A 169 10.62 -6.80 15.20
CA ILE A 169 10.10 -5.43 15.22
C ILE A 169 10.11 -4.95 16.69
N SER A 170 11.00 -4.00 17.00
CA SER A 170 11.20 -3.46 18.34
C SER A 170 10.71 -2.02 18.51
N VAL A 171 10.28 -1.36 17.43
CA VAL A 171 9.77 0.00 17.47
C VAL A 171 8.30 0.05 17.95
N PRO A 172 7.86 1.16 18.57
CA PRO A 172 6.45 1.35 18.89
C PRO A 172 5.58 1.14 17.65
N THR A 173 4.62 0.22 17.72
CA THR A 173 3.83 -0.21 16.57
C THR A 173 2.34 -0.08 16.84
N LEU A 174 1.63 0.62 15.95
CA LEU A 174 0.18 0.64 15.87
C LEU A 174 -0.28 -0.41 14.83
N ILE A 175 -1.27 -1.21 15.18
CA ILE A 175 -1.97 -2.09 14.24
C ILE A 175 -3.44 -1.67 14.25
N LEU A 176 -3.96 -1.36 13.07
CA LEU A 176 -5.35 -1.00 12.87
C LEU A 176 -5.95 -1.91 11.79
N VAL A 177 -7.09 -2.53 12.11
CA VAL A 177 -7.84 -3.43 11.23
C VAL A 177 -9.30 -3.03 11.27
N GLY A 178 -9.94 -2.90 10.10
CA GLY A 178 -11.38 -2.68 9.92
C GLY A 178 -12.16 -3.97 9.75
#